data_afeddc4fda4b59c66805aeee317f9fec
#
_entry.id   afeddc4fda4b59c66805aeee317f9fec
#
_cell.length_a   1.000
_cell.length_b   1.000
_cell.length_c   1.000
_cell.angle_alpha   90.00
_cell.angle_beta   90.00
_cell.angle_gamma   90.00
#
_symmetry.space_group_name_H-M   'P 1'
#
loop_
_entity.id
_entity.type
_entity.pdbx_description
1 polymer ?
#
loop_
_entity_poly.entity_id
_entity_poly.type
_entity_poly.pdbx_seq_one_letter_code
_entity_poly.pdbx_strand_id
1 'polypeptide(L)'
;MLILTDPATADHDPRAEIWLGRRTPAAEVPHRVSAMREALVDNGFSLDQPGSFVGLDALLTRVHTPELLDFLRTAATTWQDAGYPDWAQADRVVPYVFPIPGLLDGSGHHDGRRPVAPHGLTGLFCYDTMTLIGPGTWRAAWAATGLAAHAAERATAGRPVYALCRPPGHHVTASAYGGSCYLNNAAVAAEALRARGFERVAVLDVDAHHGNGTQQIFYDRGDVWYGSVHVDPGAGWFPHYVGFADETGSGAGQGTNHNRPLPPGSGDQTFLDAVRDLIAQASACGPGGFGAQAVVVSLGVDAAADDPESPLQVSATGFGALGELLAEVARAVPMVLVQEGGYHLPTLGELVATVLRPLRSLRG
;
A
#
# COMPACT_ATOMS: atom_id res chain seq x y z
N MET A 1 1.45 -20.03 -9.67
CA MET A 1 1.55 -18.76 -8.92
C MET A 1 2.15 -19.05 -7.57
N LEU A 2 3.11 -18.26 -7.13
CA LEU A 2 3.77 -18.36 -5.83
C LEU A 2 3.15 -17.33 -4.87
N ILE A 3 2.90 -17.77 -3.62
CA ILE A 3 2.39 -16.91 -2.54
C ILE A 3 3.48 -16.81 -1.48
N LEU A 4 3.93 -15.61 -1.16
CA LEU A 4 4.94 -15.38 -0.13
C LEU A 4 4.29 -14.90 1.18
N THR A 5 4.73 -15.46 2.29
CA THR A 5 4.25 -15.14 3.65
C THR A 5 5.41 -15.04 4.63
N ASP A 6 5.25 -14.22 5.68
CA ASP A 6 6.18 -14.16 6.81
C ASP A 6 5.36 -14.06 8.11
N PRO A 7 5.59 -14.91 9.11
CA PRO A 7 4.89 -14.84 10.39
C PRO A 7 5.02 -13.49 11.10
N ALA A 8 6.12 -12.77 10.90
CA ALA A 8 6.35 -11.47 11.52
C ALA A 8 5.33 -10.40 11.08
N THR A 9 4.64 -10.60 9.96
CA THR A 9 3.55 -9.70 9.54
C THR A 9 2.38 -9.67 10.53
N ALA A 10 2.24 -10.66 11.41
CA ALA A 10 1.25 -10.69 12.48
C ALA A 10 1.68 -9.91 13.74
N ASP A 11 2.95 -9.50 13.86
CA ASP A 11 3.45 -8.80 15.06
C ASP A 11 2.91 -7.37 15.21
N HIS A 12 2.43 -6.77 14.11
CA HIS A 12 1.70 -5.52 14.17
C HIS A 12 0.28 -5.81 14.73
N ASP A 13 0.00 -5.33 15.94
CA ASP A 13 -1.29 -5.55 16.63
C ASP A 13 -1.83 -4.22 17.18
N PRO A 14 -2.39 -3.36 16.31
CA PRO A 14 -3.00 -2.11 16.75
C PRO A 14 -4.35 -2.42 17.40
N ARG A 15 -4.38 -2.49 18.74
CA ARG A 15 -5.60 -2.81 19.52
C ARG A 15 -6.68 -1.74 19.42
N ALA A 16 -6.37 -0.59 18.89
CA ALA A 16 -7.25 0.53 18.70
C ALA A 16 -6.67 1.51 17.69
N GLU A 17 -7.51 2.39 17.21
CA GLU A 17 -7.16 3.58 16.43
C GLU A 17 -7.85 4.81 17.03
N ILE A 18 -7.43 6.01 16.65
CA ILE A 18 -8.08 7.26 17.05
C ILE A 18 -8.76 7.86 15.83
N TRP A 19 -10.07 7.66 15.73
CA TRP A 19 -10.88 8.19 14.66
C TRP A 19 -11.81 9.29 15.15
N LEU A 20 -11.80 10.44 14.50
CA LEU A 20 -12.55 11.65 14.89
C LEU A 20 -12.40 11.99 16.39
N GLY A 21 -11.19 11.83 16.93
CA GLY A 21 -10.89 12.10 18.34
C GLY A 21 -11.39 11.05 19.34
N ARG A 22 -11.92 9.92 18.87
CA ARG A 22 -12.37 8.80 19.72
C ARG A 22 -11.50 7.59 19.49
N ARG A 23 -11.25 6.85 20.57
CA ARG A 23 -10.64 5.53 20.48
C ARG A 23 -11.69 4.53 20.01
N THR A 24 -11.43 3.91 18.85
CA THR A 24 -12.24 2.87 18.24
C THR A 24 -11.43 1.57 18.09
N PRO A 25 -12.07 0.41 17.95
CA PRO A 25 -11.34 -0.80 17.54
C PRO A 25 -10.63 -0.58 16.22
N ALA A 26 -9.43 -1.11 16.06
CA ALA A 26 -8.72 -1.04 14.80
C ALA A 26 -9.34 -1.99 13.76
N ALA A 27 -9.45 -1.53 12.52
CA ALA A 27 -9.86 -2.36 11.39
C ALA A 27 -8.69 -3.20 10.85
N GLU A 28 -7.48 -2.62 10.85
CA GLU A 28 -6.25 -3.28 10.43
C GLU A 28 -5.72 -4.20 11.54
N VAL A 29 -6.14 -5.48 11.58
CA VAL A 29 -5.85 -6.43 12.65
C VAL A 29 -5.09 -7.68 12.18
N PRO A 30 -4.31 -8.39 13.05
CA PRO A 30 -3.59 -9.62 12.68
C PRO A 30 -4.47 -10.70 12.06
N HIS A 31 -5.75 -10.78 12.41
CA HIS A 31 -6.70 -11.74 11.88
C HIS A 31 -6.90 -11.64 10.37
N ARG A 32 -6.59 -10.50 9.74
CA ARG A 32 -6.60 -10.36 8.28
C ARG A 32 -5.64 -11.36 7.61
N VAL A 33 -4.42 -11.52 8.17
CA VAL A 33 -3.44 -12.50 7.65
C VAL A 33 -3.94 -13.92 7.79
N SER A 34 -4.53 -14.27 8.94
CA SER A 34 -5.07 -15.62 9.18
C SER A 34 -6.18 -15.96 8.18
N ALA A 35 -7.16 -15.05 8.02
CA ALA A 35 -8.27 -15.23 7.09
C ALA A 35 -7.80 -15.43 5.64
N MET A 36 -6.86 -14.60 5.19
CA MET A 36 -6.30 -14.74 3.83
C MET A 36 -5.50 -16.05 3.66
N ARG A 37 -4.65 -16.40 4.64
CA ARG A 37 -3.86 -17.63 4.59
C ARG A 37 -4.72 -18.87 4.55
N GLU A 38 -5.74 -18.97 5.40
CA GLU A 38 -6.68 -20.08 5.46
C GLU A 38 -7.39 -20.24 4.12
N ALA A 39 -8.02 -19.17 3.62
CA ALA A 39 -8.72 -19.22 2.33
C ALA A 39 -7.79 -19.59 1.16
N LEU A 40 -6.56 -19.06 1.13
CA LEU A 40 -5.59 -19.41 0.08
C LEU A 40 -5.22 -20.90 0.12
N VAL A 41 -5.00 -21.48 1.31
CA VAL A 41 -4.71 -22.91 1.47
C VAL A 41 -5.91 -23.74 1.05
N ASP A 42 -7.12 -23.39 1.47
CA ASP A 42 -8.37 -24.10 1.13
C ASP A 42 -8.66 -24.05 -0.37
N ASN A 43 -8.29 -22.95 -1.04
CA ASN A 43 -8.33 -22.83 -2.50
C ASN A 43 -7.13 -23.50 -3.20
N GLY A 44 -6.28 -24.22 -2.49
CA GLY A 44 -5.18 -25.04 -3.04
C GLY A 44 -3.96 -24.23 -3.50
N PHE A 45 -3.73 -23.03 -2.96
CA PHE A 45 -2.47 -22.31 -3.15
C PHE A 45 -1.39 -22.85 -2.20
N SER A 46 -0.15 -22.86 -2.67
CA SER A 46 1.02 -23.19 -1.84
C SER A 46 1.65 -21.90 -1.32
N LEU A 47 1.91 -21.87 -0.01
CA LEU A 47 2.54 -20.74 0.66
C LEU A 47 4.03 -21.02 0.84
N ASP A 48 4.88 -20.01 0.62
CA ASP A 48 6.33 -20.05 0.83
C ASP A 48 6.76 -18.95 1.82
N GLN A 49 7.80 -19.26 2.61
CA GLN A 49 8.40 -18.35 3.59
C GLN A 49 9.86 -18.11 3.20
N PRO A 50 10.16 -17.03 2.47
CA PRO A 50 11.48 -16.84 1.87
C PRO A 50 12.59 -16.47 2.86
N GLY A 51 12.27 -16.12 4.10
CA GLY A 51 13.21 -15.56 5.07
C GLY A 51 13.50 -14.07 4.83
N SER A 52 14.57 -13.58 5.45
CA SER A 52 14.94 -12.16 5.33
C SER A 52 15.50 -11.84 3.94
N PHE A 53 15.08 -10.69 3.39
CA PHE A 53 15.61 -10.21 2.11
C PHE A 53 16.98 -9.54 2.30
N VAL A 54 17.98 -10.00 1.55
CA VAL A 54 19.32 -9.41 1.59
C VAL A 54 19.34 -8.11 0.78
N GLY A 55 19.77 -7.01 1.41
CA GLY A 55 19.83 -5.70 0.76
C GLY A 55 18.55 -4.87 0.88
N LEU A 56 17.61 -5.25 1.74
CA LEU A 56 16.36 -4.52 1.94
C LEU A 56 16.58 -3.05 2.36
N ASP A 57 17.57 -2.78 3.23
CA ASP A 57 17.92 -1.39 3.62
C ASP A 57 18.24 -0.52 2.39
N ALA A 58 18.96 -1.06 1.41
CA ALA A 58 19.30 -0.31 0.21
C ALA A 58 18.07 -0.04 -0.69
N LEU A 59 17.07 -0.91 -0.70
CA LEU A 59 15.80 -0.66 -1.38
C LEU A 59 14.96 0.37 -0.63
N LEU A 60 14.87 0.24 0.69
CA LEU A 60 14.10 1.16 1.54
C LEU A 60 14.61 2.60 1.41
N THR A 61 15.92 2.82 1.36
CA THR A 61 16.51 4.16 1.19
C THR A 61 16.33 4.76 -0.20
N ARG A 62 15.87 3.97 -1.20
CA ARG A 62 15.43 4.51 -2.50
C ARG A 62 13.98 5.02 -2.47
N VAL A 63 13.20 4.54 -1.52
CA VAL A 63 11.77 4.82 -1.38
C VAL A 63 11.50 5.84 -0.28
N HIS A 64 12.17 5.68 0.86
CA HIS A 64 11.93 6.45 2.07
C HIS A 64 13.16 7.22 2.53
N THR A 65 12.93 8.38 3.14
CA THR A 65 14.00 9.16 3.74
C THR A 65 14.62 8.44 4.94
N PRO A 66 15.93 8.58 5.17
CA PRO A 66 16.58 8.02 6.35
C PRO A 66 15.91 8.41 7.68
N GLU A 67 15.41 9.65 7.73
CA GLU A 67 14.75 10.18 8.92
C GLU A 67 13.44 9.45 9.26
N LEU A 68 12.61 9.12 8.25
CA LEU A 68 11.41 8.33 8.46
C LEU A 68 11.76 6.91 8.91
N LEU A 69 12.75 6.29 8.26
CA LEU A 69 13.19 4.93 8.60
C LEU A 69 13.71 4.84 10.04
N ASP A 70 14.54 5.80 10.45
CA ASP A 70 15.07 5.86 11.82
C ASP A 70 13.98 6.11 12.85
N PHE A 71 13.02 7.01 12.53
CA PHE A 71 11.86 7.26 13.38
C PHE A 71 11.04 5.98 13.57
N LEU A 72 10.62 5.32 12.49
CA LEU A 72 9.78 4.10 12.57
C LEU A 72 10.46 2.97 13.33
N ARG A 73 11.78 2.82 13.18
CA ARG A 73 12.58 1.81 13.87
C ARG A 73 12.60 2.01 15.37
N THR A 74 12.60 3.24 15.84
CA THR A 74 12.81 3.59 17.25
C THR A 74 11.54 4.09 17.96
N ALA A 75 10.49 4.44 17.23
CA ALA A 75 9.33 5.13 17.77
C ALA A 75 8.67 4.44 18.97
N ALA A 76 8.45 3.13 18.89
CA ALA A 76 7.81 2.38 19.98
C ALA A 76 8.67 2.39 21.26
N THR A 77 9.98 2.16 21.14
CA THR A 77 10.91 2.17 22.28
C THR A 77 11.05 3.57 22.86
N THR A 78 11.25 4.58 22.01
CA THR A 78 11.35 5.98 22.46
C THR A 78 10.08 6.44 23.19
N TRP A 79 8.91 6.01 22.71
CA TRP A 79 7.65 6.31 23.39
C TRP A 79 7.55 5.64 24.77
N GLN A 80 7.96 4.38 24.86
CA GLN A 80 7.99 3.64 26.12
C GLN A 80 8.95 4.28 27.12
N ASP A 81 10.15 4.67 26.69
CA ASP A 81 11.18 5.28 27.53
C ASP A 81 10.80 6.69 28.00
N ALA A 82 9.88 7.36 27.33
CA ALA A 82 9.37 8.67 27.75
C ALA A 82 8.56 8.65 29.05
N GLY A 83 8.17 7.48 29.54
CA GLY A 83 7.50 7.33 30.84
C GLY A 83 6.12 7.96 30.91
N TYR A 84 5.36 7.96 29.81
CA TYR A 84 3.98 8.44 29.82
C TYR A 84 3.12 7.65 30.80
N PRO A 85 2.06 8.27 31.38
CA PRO A 85 1.10 7.56 32.23
C PRO A 85 0.46 6.35 31.53
N ASP A 86 -0.05 5.38 32.31
CA ASP A 86 -0.65 4.15 31.78
C ASP A 86 -1.74 4.36 30.74
N TRP A 87 -2.51 5.44 30.85
CA TRP A 87 -3.54 5.80 29.85
C TRP A 87 -2.97 6.29 28.51
N ALA A 88 -1.69 6.68 28.48
CA ALA A 88 -0.96 7.11 27.27
C ALA A 88 0.16 6.14 26.87
N GLN A 89 0.16 4.92 27.48
CA GLN A 89 1.25 3.94 27.27
C GLN A 89 1.21 3.26 25.92
N ALA A 90 2.28 2.79 25.70
CA ALA A 90 3.19 1.99 24.89
C ALA A 90 2.64 1.18 23.70
N ASP A 91 1.36 1.02 23.50
CA ASP A 91 0.79 0.45 22.27
C ASP A 91 0.33 1.54 21.28
N ARG A 92 0.75 2.79 21.52
CA ARG A 92 0.16 3.96 20.87
C ARG A 92 1.13 5.11 20.65
N VAL A 93 2.10 4.95 19.82
CA VAL A 93 2.73 6.14 19.26
C VAL A 93 1.70 6.83 18.37
N VAL A 94 1.22 7.98 18.80
CA VAL A 94 0.18 8.76 18.12
C VAL A 94 0.58 10.24 18.09
N PRO A 95 0.36 10.97 16.99
CA PRO A 95 0.67 12.39 16.93
C PRO A 95 -0.27 13.20 17.85
N TYR A 96 0.29 14.22 18.48
CA TYR A 96 -0.45 15.20 19.29
C TYR A 96 -0.63 16.52 18.54
N VAL A 97 0.36 16.91 17.73
CA VAL A 97 0.39 18.16 16.98
C VAL A 97 1.05 17.91 15.62
N PHE A 98 0.61 18.62 14.60
CA PHE A 98 1.12 18.52 13.25
C PHE A 98 1.78 19.85 12.83
N PRO A 99 2.91 19.81 12.10
CA PRO A 99 3.60 21.01 11.61
C PRO A 99 2.90 21.57 10.36
N ILE A 100 1.68 22.06 10.55
CA ILE A 100 0.93 22.70 9.46
C ILE A 100 1.51 24.08 9.13
N PRO A 101 1.37 24.57 7.87
CA PRO A 101 1.93 25.86 7.45
C PRO A 101 1.57 27.03 8.36
N GLY A 102 0.34 27.08 8.89
CA GLY A 102 -0.08 28.16 9.79
C GLY A 102 0.54 28.13 11.19
N LEU A 103 1.15 27.03 11.61
CA LEU A 103 1.90 26.91 12.86
C LEU A 103 3.38 27.30 12.67
N LEU A 104 3.90 27.16 11.46
CA LEU A 104 5.28 27.47 11.11
C LEU A 104 5.46 28.98 10.81
N ASP A 105 6.63 29.39 10.41
CA ASP A 105 7.04 30.79 10.19
C ASP A 105 6.32 31.51 9.01
N GLY A 106 5.30 30.92 8.45
CA GLY A 106 4.57 31.45 7.29
C GLY A 106 5.16 31.09 5.93
N SER A 107 6.41 30.58 5.88
CA SER A 107 7.02 30.05 4.65
C SER A 107 6.51 28.65 4.29
N GLY A 108 5.87 27.99 5.24
CA GLY A 108 5.47 26.58 5.13
C GLY A 108 6.66 25.61 5.23
N HIS A 109 7.86 26.11 5.45
CA HIS A 109 9.05 25.29 5.59
C HIS A 109 9.35 25.00 7.05
N HIS A 110 9.60 23.74 7.35
CA HIS A 110 10.17 23.32 8.61
C HIS A 110 11.68 23.61 8.55
N ASP A 111 12.19 24.47 9.45
CA ASP A 111 13.59 24.91 9.48
C ASP A 111 14.59 23.84 9.99
N GLY A 112 14.16 22.57 10.02
CA GLY A 112 14.94 21.43 10.51
C GLY A 112 14.92 21.24 12.03
N ARG A 113 14.25 22.11 12.78
CA ARG A 113 14.08 21.92 14.23
C ARG A 113 13.15 20.75 14.49
N ARG A 114 13.60 19.83 15.33
CA ARG A 114 12.82 18.65 15.70
C ARG A 114 12.36 18.75 17.15
N PRO A 115 11.08 18.45 17.44
CA PRO A 115 10.61 18.30 18.82
C PRO A 115 11.43 17.24 19.55
N VAL A 116 11.77 17.49 20.81
CA VAL A 116 12.45 16.49 21.66
C VAL A 116 11.44 15.47 22.21
N ALA A 117 10.24 15.93 22.54
CA ALA A 117 9.20 15.05 23.08
C ALA A 117 8.63 14.11 21.99
N PRO A 118 8.55 12.78 22.23
CA PRO A 118 8.09 11.81 21.25
C PRO A 118 6.71 12.12 20.66
N HIS A 119 5.74 12.56 21.47
CA HIS A 119 4.41 12.93 21.00
C HIS A 119 4.39 14.16 20.07
N GLY A 120 5.35 15.07 20.19
CA GLY A 120 5.54 16.17 19.25
C GLY A 120 6.29 15.72 17.99
N LEU A 121 7.32 14.88 18.17
CA LEU A 121 8.12 14.34 17.07
C LEU A 121 7.28 13.49 16.13
N THR A 122 6.34 12.70 16.65
CA THR A 122 5.47 11.83 15.84
C THR A 122 4.73 12.61 14.76
N GLY A 123 4.27 13.83 15.04
CA GLY A 123 3.55 14.64 14.06
C GLY A 123 4.38 15.13 12.87
N LEU A 124 5.72 15.04 12.92
CA LEU A 124 6.57 15.30 11.76
C LEU A 124 6.50 14.17 10.72
N PHE A 125 6.17 12.95 11.16
CA PHE A 125 6.24 11.75 10.34
C PHE A 125 4.87 11.10 10.11
N CYS A 126 3.87 11.37 10.96
CA CYS A 126 2.52 10.85 10.84
C CYS A 126 1.54 11.97 10.46
N TYR A 127 0.71 11.73 9.44
CA TYR A 127 -0.24 12.74 8.96
C TYR A 127 -1.70 12.47 9.40
N ASP A 128 -1.95 11.40 10.17
CA ASP A 128 -3.26 11.08 10.73
C ASP A 128 -3.17 10.64 12.20
N THR A 129 -4.30 10.33 12.81
CA THR A 129 -4.38 9.84 14.18
C THR A 129 -4.81 8.37 14.27
N MET A 130 -5.02 7.71 13.14
CA MET A 130 -5.47 6.31 13.07
C MET A 130 -4.29 5.33 13.05
N THR A 131 -3.15 5.75 12.51
CA THR A 131 -1.98 4.91 12.24
C THR A 131 -1.05 4.84 13.44
N LEU A 132 -1.39 3.99 14.42
CA LEU A 132 -0.65 3.86 15.66
C LEU A 132 0.51 2.87 15.54
N ILE A 133 1.68 3.24 16.11
CA ILE A 133 2.84 2.35 16.17
C ILE A 133 2.85 1.61 17.52
N GLY A 134 2.93 0.28 17.46
CA GLY A 134 3.17 -0.59 18.59
C GLY A 134 4.54 -1.28 18.55
N PRO A 135 4.90 -2.05 19.58
CA PRO A 135 6.24 -2.69 19.68
C PRO A 135 6.60 -3.61 18.50
N GLY A 136 5.61 -4.26 17.88
CA GLY A 136 5.82 -5.17 16.74
C GLY A 136 5.73 -4.51 15.36
N THR A 137 5.32 -3.24 15.27
CA THR A 137 4.99 -2.58 14.01
C THR A 137 6.17 -2.52 13.05
N TRP A 138 7.35 -2.08 13.51
CA TRP A 138 8.54 -2.02 12.66
C TRP A 138 8.90 -3.39 12.08
N ARG A 139 8.88 -4.43 12.92
CA ARG A 139 9.22 -5.79 12.50
C ARG A 139 8.24 -6.32 11.44
N ALA A 140 6.95 -6.07 11.62
CA ALA A 140 5.93 -6.47 10.66
C ALA A 140 6.05 -5.71 9.33
N ALA A 141 6.24 -4.38 9.38
CA ALA A 141 6.42 -3.55 8.17
C ALA A 141 7.70 -3.95 7.40
N TRP A 142 8.80 -4.21 8.12
CA TRP A 142 10.04 -4.72 7.53
C TRP A 142 9.84 -6.06 6.84
N ALA A 143 9.13 -7.01 7.47
CA ALA A 143 8.82 -8.31 6.89
C ALA A 143 7.94 -8.15 5.64
N ALA A 144 6.92 -7.29 5.69
CA ALA A 144 6.02 -7.02 4.56
C ALA A 144 6.80 -6.49 3.33
N THR A 145 7.67 -5.50 3.52
CA THR A 145 8.51 -4.98 2.43
C THR A 145 9.53 -6.01 1.93
N GLY A 146 10.05 -6.87 2.83
CA GLY A 146 10.89 -8.00 2.46
C GLY A 146 10.17 -9.00 1.55
N LEU A 147 8.90 -9.32 1.83
CA LEU A 147 8.05 -10.15 0.96
C LEU A 147 7.84 -9.52 -0.42
N ALA A 148 7.57 -8.21 -0.47
CA ALA A 148 7.41 -7.47 -1.72
C ALA A 148 8.68 -7.48 -2.58
N ALA A 149 9.86 -7.31 -1.95
CA ALA A 149 11.15 -7.40 -2.61
C ALA A 149 11.43 -8.82 -3.15
N HIS A 150 11.18 -9.87 -2.35
CA HIS A 150 11.29 -11.26 -2.79
C HIS A 150 10.32 -11.60 -3.94
N ALA A 151 9.11 -11.04 -3.90
CA ALA A 151 8.15 -11.22 -4.99
C ALA A 151 8.70 -10.60 -6.29
N ALA A 152 9.28 -9.41 -6.19
CA ALA A 152 9.91 -8.75 -7.33
C ALA A 152 11.11 -9.54 -7.91
N GLU A 153 11.91 -10.19 -7.07
CA GLU A 153 13.01 -11.05 -7.55
C GLU A 153 12.50 -12.28 -8.32
N ARG A 154 11.38 -12.86 -7.89
CA ARG A 154 10.89 -14.17 -8.37
C ARG A 154 9.88 -14.08 -9.50
N ALA A 155 9.25 -12.91 -9.69
CA ALA A 155 8.24 -12.72 -10.73
C ALA A 155 8.86 -12.77 -12.14
N THR A 156 8.21 -13.48 -13.06
CA THR A 156 8.51 -13.52 -14.49
C THR A 156 7.22 -13.52 -15.29
N ALA A 157 7.29 -13.24 -16.60
CA ALA A 157 6.13 -13.37 -17.47
C ALA A 157 5.53 -14.78 -17.37
N GLY A 158 4.22 -14.87 -17.21
CA GLY A 158 3.50 -16.11 -16.96
C GLY A 158 3.62 -16.69 -15.56
N ARG A 159 4.44 -16.11 -14.68
CA ARG A 159 4.62 -16.56 -13.29
C ARG A 159 4.51 -15.40 -12.31
N PRO A 160 3.31 -14.86 -12.09
CA PRO A 160 3.09 -13.82 -11.12
C PRO A 160 3.37 -14.33 -9.68
N VAL A 161 3.77 -13.40 -8.80
CA VAL A 161 4.03 -13.67 -7.39
C VAL A 161 3.19 -12.74 -6.53
N TYR A 162 2.51 -13.29 -5.55
CA TYR A 162 1.76 -12.53 -4.55
C TYR A 162 2.51 -12.50 -3.22
N ALA A 163 2.72 -11.30 -2.71
CA ALA A 163 3.25 -11.04 -1.38
C ALA A 163 2.08 -10.72 -0.44
N LEU A 164 1.83 -11.59 0.54
CA LEU A 164 0.83 -11.38 1.57
C LEU A 164 1.39 -10.39 2.60
N CYS A 165 1.51 -9.12 2.16
CA CYS A 165 2.01 -8.02 2.98
C CYS A 165 0.98 -7.68 4.07
N ARG A 166 1.45 -7.37 5.25
CA ARG A 166 0.77 -6.71 6.34
C ARG A 166 1.81 -6.15 7.32
N PRO A 167 1.70 -4.89 7.77
CA PRO A 167 0.68 -3.89 7.37
C PRO A 167 0.70 -3.54 5.89
N PRO A 168 -0.38 -2.87 5.39
CA PRO A 168 -0.41 -2.32 4.04
C PRO A 168 0.62 -1.20 3.87
N GLY A 169 0.79 -0.68 2.64
CA GLY A 169 1.89 0.22 2.36
C GLY A 169 1.60 1.44 1.49
N HIS A 170 0.57 1.42 0.66
CA HIS A 170 0.39 2.38 -0.43
C HIS A 170 0.17 3.85 0.01
N HIS A 171 -0.19 4.08 1.26
CA HIS A 171 -0.35 5.42 1.82
C HIS A 171 0.95 6.07 2.31
N VAL A 172 2.03 5.31 2.50
CA VAL A 172 3.30 5.87 3.01
C VAL A 172 4.03 6.62 1.91
N THR A 173 4.27 7.92 2.14
CA THR A 173 5.08 8.77 1.26
C THR A 173 6.58 8.52 1.47
N ALA A 174 7.42 9.24 0.77
CA ALA A 174 8.86 9.17 1.01
C ALA A 174 9.25 9.56 2.45
N SER A 175 8.50 10.45 3.11
CA SER A 175 8.89 11.06 4.39
C SER A 175 7.83 11.00 5.49
N ALA A 176 6.62 10.46 5.23
CA ALA A 176 5.55 10.42 6.20
C ALA A 176 4.70 9.15 6.05
N TYR A 177 4.22 8.62 7.18
CA TYR A 177 3.35 7.45 7.26
C TYR A 177 1.93 7.83 7.69
N GLY A 178 0.95 7.00 7.36
CA GLY A 178 -0.47 7.18 7.67
C GLY A 178 -1.33 6.14 6.94
N GLY A 179 -2.65 6.18 7.11
CA GLY A 179 -3.59 5.26 6.47
C GLY A 179 -3.34 3.79 6.84
N SER A 180 -2.99 3.51 8.11
CA SER A 180 -2.60 2.18 8.59
C SER A 180 -1.37 1.57 7.91
N CYS A 181 -0.58 2.39 7.20
CA CYS A 181 0.62 2.01 6.45
C CYS A 181 1.88 2.59 7.10
N TYR A 182 3.01 1.85 7.03
CA TYR A 182 4.28 2.25 7.68
C TYR A 182 5.48 2.24 6.74
N LEU A 183 5.56 1.31 5.80
CA LEU A 183 6.54 1.27 4.71
C LEU A 183 5.80 0.94 3.40
N ASN A 184 6.19 1.56 2.29
CA ASN A 184 5.48 1.39 1.02
C ASN A 184 5.92 0.10 0.30
N ASN A 185 5.13 -0.96 0.47
CA ASN A 185 5.39 -2.29 -0.09
C ASN A 185 5.44 -2.26 -1.63
N ALA A 186 4.51 -1.56 -2.27
CA ALA A 186 4.43 -1.46 -3.73
C ALA A 186 5.61 -0.70 -4.31
N ALA A 187 6.00 0.41 -3.68
CA ALA A 187 7.16 1.19 -4.11
C ALA A 187 8.47 0.41 -3.96
N VAL A 188 8.63 -0.36 -2.87
CA VAL A 188 9.79 -1.25 -2.70
C VAL A 188 9.83 -2.34 -3.76
N ALA A 189 8.68 -2.95 -4.11
CA ALA A 189 8.61 -3.92 -5.21
C ALA A 189 8.97 -3.29 -6.56
N ALA A 190 8.49 -2.07 -6.83
CA ALA A 190 8.83 -1.33 -8.05
C ALA A 190 10.33 -1.03 -8.15
N GLU A 191 10.95 -0.56 -7.06
CA GLU A 191 12.40 -0.32 -7.00
C GLU A 191 13.22 -1.63 -7.13
N ALA A 192 12.73 -2.74 -6.59
CA ALA A 192 13.36 -4.05 -6.76
C ALA A 192 13.30 -4.52 -8.23
N LEU A 193 12.18 -4.31 -8.93
CA LEU A 193 12.07 -4.56 -10.37
C LEU A 193 12.99 -3.64 -11.17
N ARG A 194 13.06 -2.35 -10.82
CA ARG A 194 14.01 -1.40 -11.44
C ARG A 194 15.47 -1.88 -11.27
N ALA A 195 15.83 -2.36 -10.08
CA ALA A 195 17.16 -2.90 -9.80
C ALA A 195 17.47 -4.17 -10.61
N ARG A 196 16.45 -4.92 -11.05
CA ARG A 196 16.59 -6.06 -11.98
C ARG A 196 16.79 -5.63 -13.44
N GLY A 197 16.73 -4.34 -13.77
CA GLY A 197 16.96 -3.79 -15.11
C GLY A 197 15.69 -3.52 -15.90
N PHE A 198 14.49 -3.60 -15.31
CA PHE A 198 13.27 -3.15 -15.98
C PHE A 198 13.24 -1.62 -16.02
N GLU A 199 13.38 -1.01 -17.18
CA GLU A 199 13.48 0.45 -17.33
C GLU A 199 12.15 1.18 -17.09
N ARG A 200 11.02 0.49 -17.26
CA ARG A 200 9.67 1.03 -17.08
C ARG A 200 8.82 0.06 -16.29
N VAL A 201 8.46 0.46 -15.07
CA VAL A 201 7.62 -0.31 -14.16
C VAL A 201 6.30 0.42 -13.95
N ALA A 202 5.18 -0.27 -14.10
CA ALA A 202 3.88 0.27 -13.73
C ALA A 202 3.47 -0.21 -12.34
N VAL A 203 2.88 0.68 -11.53
CA VAL A 203 2.15 0.35 -10.31
C VAL A 203 0.67 0.59 -10.60
N LEU A 204 -0.12 -0.47 -10.58
CA LEU A 204 -1.58 -0.45 -10.70
C LEU A 204 -2.18 -0.65 -9.32
N ASP A 205 -2.86 0.35 -8.80
CA ASP A 205 -3.48 0.35 -7.49
C ASP A 205 -5.00 0.16 -7.64
N VAL A 206 -5.52 -0.90 -7.06
CA VAL A 206 -6.94 -1.28 -7.12
C VAL A 206 -7.59 -1.35 -5.74
N ASP A 207 -6.91 -0.84 -4.73
CA ASP A 207 -7.46 -0.57 -3.39
C ASP A 207 -8.56 0.49 -3.49
N ALA A 208 -9.57 0.42 -2.62
CA ALA A 208 -10.64 1.42 -2.61
C ALA A 208 -10.16 2.81 -2.20
N HIS A 209 -9.05 2.91 -1.49
CA HIS A 209 -8.42 4.17 -1.12
C HIS A 209 -7.33 4.55 -2.13
N HIS A 210 -7.17 5.85 -2.37
CA HIS A 210 -6.08 6.33 -3.19
C HIS A 210 -4.72 6.09 -2.53
N GLY A 211 -3.79 5.45 -3.22
CA GLY A 211 -2.41 5.23 -2.74
C GLY A 211 -1.55 6.50 -2.82
N ASN A 212 -1.90 7.50 -2.02
CA ASN A 212 -1.27 8.83 -2.01
C ASN A 212 0.24 8.77 -1.75
N GLY A 213 0.70 7.78 -1.01
CA GLY A 213 2.13 7.56 -0.76
C GLY A 213 2.86 7.12 -2.02
N THR A 214 2.33 6.13 -2.72
CA THR A 214 2.90 5.65 -3.99
C THR A 214 2.90 6.75 -5.04
N GLN A 215 1.79 7.49 -5.17
CA GLN A 215 1.73 8.68 -6.03
C GLN A 215 2.84 9.66 -5.70
N GLN A 216 2.99 10.05 -4.44
CA GLN A 216 3.97 11.06 -4.02
C GLN A 216 5.42 10.62 -4.29
N ILE A 217 5.75 9.33 -4.07
CA ILE A 217 7.09 8.77 -4.29
C ILE A 217 7.48 8.84 -5.78
N PHE A 218 6.53 8.62 -6.68
CA PHE A 218 6.82 8.51 -8.12
C PHE A 218 6.34 9.72 -8.95
N TYR A 219 5.83 10.78 -8.32
CA TYR A 219 5.13 11.87 -8.99
C TYR A 219 5.99 12.65 -10.02
N ASP A 220 7.29 12.73 -9.81
CA ASP A 220 8.26 13.39 -10.69
C ASP A 220 9.15 12.40 -11.46
N ARG A 221 8.81 11.10 -11.43
CA ARG A 221 9.56 9.98 -12.02
C ARG A 221 8.97 9.53 -13.35
N GLY A 222 9.76 9.60 -14.43
CA GLY A 222 9.36 9.10 -15.77
C GLY A 222 9.58 7.60 -15.99
N ASP A 223 10.19 6.89 -15.04
CA ASP A 223 10.53 5.47 -15.13
C ASP A 223 9.56 4.56 -14.35
N VAL A 224 8.69 5.15 -13.53
CA VAL A 224 7.59 4.46 -12.84
C VAL A 224 6.27 5.15 -13.19
N TRP A 225 5.32 4.38 -13.68
CA TRP A 225 3.96 4.82 -13.96
C TRP A 225 3.06 4.41 -12.79
N TYR A 226 2.21 5.30 -12.34
CA TYR A 226 1.23 5.03 -11.28
C TYR A 226 -0.19 5.23 -11.80
N GLY A 227 -1.06 4.26 -11.62
CA GLY A 227 -2.48 4.37 -11.90
C GLY A 227 -3.31 3.79 -10.77
N SER A 228 -4.33 4.52 -10.32
CA SER A 228 -5.18 4.14 -9.20
C SER A 228 -6.66 4.28 -9.52
N VAL A 229 -7.43 3.24 -9.15
CA VAL A 229 -8.90 3.25 -9.14
C VAL A 229 -9.36 3.27 -7.69
N HIS A 230 -10.02 4.32 -7.26
CA HIS A 230 -10.37 4.52 -5.85
C HIS A 230 -11.65 5.36 -5.69
N VAL A 231 -12.17 5.43 -4.46
CA VAL A 231 -13.29 6.33 -4.14
C VAL A 231 -12.85 7.78 -4.35
N ASP A 232 -13.72 8.59 -4.95
CA ASP A 232 -13.48 10.02 -5.14
C ASP A 232 -13.19 10.72 -3.79
N PRO A 233 -11.96 11.24 -3.57
CA PRO A 233 -11.63 11.96 -2.34
C PRO A 233 -12.48 13.22 -2.16
N GLY A 234 -12.97 13.82 -3.25
CA GLY A 234 -13.91 14.94 -3.24
C GLY A 234 -15.29 14.58 -2.68
N ALA A 235 -15.64 13.28 -2.62
CA ALA A 235 -16.86 12.80 -1.97
C ALA A 235 -16.72 12.63 -0.44
N GLY A 236 -15.61 13.09 0.16
CA GLY A 236 -15.37 13.06 1.59
C GLY A 236 -14.70 11.77 2.09
N TRP A 237 -13.92 11.08 1.23
CA TRP A 237 -13.20 9.86 1.57
C TRP A 237 -11.70 10.10 1.77
N PHE A 238 -11.06 9.25 2.60
CA PHE A 238 -9.60 9.30 2.78
C PHE A 238 -8.87 9.04 1.44
N PRO A 239 -7.77 9.74 1.11
CA PRO A 239 -7.01 10.68 1.93
C PRO A 239 -7.47 12.15 1.80
N HIS A 240 -8.62 12.47 1.27
CA HIS A 240 -9.31 13.77 1.16
C HIS A 240 -8.63 14.82 0.28
N TYR A 241 -7.31 14.95 0.30
CA TYR A 241 -6.57 16.09 -0.27
C TYR A 241 -5.86 15.79 -1.59
N VAL A 242 -5.74 14.52 -1.96
CA VAL A 242 -5.05 14.03 -3.17
C VAL A 242 -5.78 12.81 -3.74
N GLY A 243 -5.52 12.50 -5.02
CA GLY A 243 -6.18 11.42 -5.74
C GLY A 243 -7.17 11.93 -6.79
N PHE A 244 -7.10 13.22 -7.15
CA PHE A 244 -7.96 13.81 -8.16
C PHE A 244 -7.50 13.46 -9.59
N ALA A 245 -8.44 13.42 -10.53
CA ALA A 245 -8.18 13.01 -11.91
C ALA A 245 -7.23 13.93 -12.69
N ASP A 246 -7.09 15.17 -12.27
CA ASP A 246 -6.20 16.17 -12.88
C ASP A 246 -4.76 16.15 -12.36
N GLU A 247 -4.46 15.29 -11.38
CA GLU A 247 -3.11 15.06 -10.89
C GLU A 247 -2.38 14.10 -11.84
N THR A 248 -1.54 14.63 -12.72
CA THR A 248 -0.96 13.88 -13.85
C THR A 248 0.57 13.72 -13.78
N GLY A 249 1.17 13.99 -12.61
CA GLY A 249 2.63 13.96 -12.44
C GLY A 249 3.27 15.34 -12.65
N SER A 250 4.58 15.41 -12.45
CA SER A 250 5.37 16.63 -12.63
C SER A 250 6.76 16.34 -13.17
N GLY A 251 7.42 17.35 -13.74
CA GLY A 251 8.79 17.20 -14.23
C GLY A 251 8.96 16.05 -15.21
N ALA A 252 9.87 15.11 -14.92
CA ALA A 252 10.08 13.92 -15.74
C ALA A 252 8.91 12.93 -15.65
N GLY A 253 8.10 13.00 -14.57
CA GLY A 253 6.91 12.18 -14.36
C GLY A 253 5.63 12.77 -14.94
N GLN A 254 5.69 13.86 -15.70
CA GLN A 254 4.49 14.43 -16.31
C GLN A 254 3.84 13.42 -17.26
N GLY A 255 2.57 13.08 -17.01
CA GLY A 255 1.82 12.07 -17.77
C GLY A 255 2.07 10.62 -17.34
N THR A 256 2.74 10.38 -16.19
CA THR A 256 2.94 9.04 -15.63
C THR A 256 2.05 8.77 -14.41
N ASN A 257 1.23 9.73 -13.98
CA ASN A 257 0.28 9.58 -12.88
C ASN A 257 -1.15 9.64 -13.43
N HIS A 258 -1.99 8.64 -13.10
CA HIS A 258 -3.34 8.48 -13.64
C HIS A 258 -4.33 8.05 -12.56
N ASN A 259 -5.14 8.96 -12.10
CA ASN A 259 -6.19 8.71 -11.11
C ASN A 259 -7.55 8.48 -11.78
N ARG A 260 -8.31 7.51 -11.29
CA ARG A 260 -9.69 7.20 -11.67
C ARG A 260 -10.55 7.21 -10.41
N PRO A 261 -10.87 8.43 -9.88
CA PRO A 261 -11.78 8.55 -8.74
C PRO A 261 -13.18 8.12 -9.15
N LEU A 262 -13.78 7.22 -8.38
CA LEU A 262 -15.11 6.67 -8.60
C LEU A 262 -16.13 7.26 -7.61
N PRO A 263 -17.34 7.60 -8.05
CA PRO A 263 -18.40 7.98 -7.15
C PRO A 263 -18.72 6.88 -6.12
N PRO A 264 -19.08 7.24 -4.88
CA PRO A 264 -19.63 6.28 -3.92
C PRO A 264 -20.78 5.46 -4.52
N GLY A 265 -20.81 4.15 -4.22
CA GLY A 265 -21.81 3.24 -4.80
C GLY A 265 -21.44 2.66 -6.16
N SER A 266 -20.29 3.01 -6.73
CA SER A 266 -19.81 2.41 -7.98
C SER A 266 -19.60 0.90 -7.82
N GLY A 267 -20.20 0.13 -8.74
CA GLY A 267 -20.12 -1.34 -8.77
C GLY A 267 -19.17 -1.87 -9.86
N ASP A 268 -19.31 -3.16 -10.15
CA ASP A 268 -18.42 -3.95 -11.02
C ASP A 268 -18.07 -3.27 -12.34
N GLN A 269 -19.10 -2.82 -13.10
CA GLN A 269 -18.85 -2.30 -14.44
C GLN A 269 -17.98 -1.05 -14.42
N THR A 270 -18.31 -0.07 -13.57
CA THR A 270 -17.58 1.20 -13.45
C THR A 270 -16.15 0.96 -12.98
N PHE A 271 -15.98 0.08 -11.97
CA PHE A 271 -14.69 -0.30 -11.45
C PHE A 271 -13.81 -0.98 -12.52
N LEU A 272 -14.35 -1.99 -13.19
CA LEU A 272 -13.61 -2.75 -14.20
C LEU A 272 -13.29 -1.93 -15.45
N ASP A 273 -14.14 -1.00 -15.85
CA ASP A 273 -13.86 -0.10 -16.97
C ASP A 273 -12.71 0.85 -16.65
N ALA A 274 -12.65 1.37 -15.42
CA ALA A 274 -11.53 2.17 -14.94
C ALA A 274 -10.22 1.37 -14.91
N VAL A 275 -10.26 0.11 -14.42
CA VAL A 275 -9.09 -0.78 -14.43
C VAL A 275 -8.60 -1.07 -15.85
N ARG A 276 -9.52 -1.38 -16.79
CA ARG A 276 -9.15 -1.62 -18.21
C ARG A 276 -8.49 -0.40 -18.85
N ASP A 277 -9.01 0.79 -18.59
CA ASP A 277 -8.42 2.02 -19.08
C ASP A 277 -7.00 2.23 -18.55
N LEU A 278 -6.76 2.03 -17.26
CA LEU A 278 -5.43 2.13 -16.67
C LEU A 278 -4.46 1.07 -17.24
N ILE A 279 -4.90 -0.18 -17.39
CA ILE A 279 -4.08 -1.24 -18.01
C ILE A 279 -3.71 -0.87 -19.45
N ALA A 280 -4.66 -0.34 -20.22
CA ALA A 280 -4.39 0.08 -21.59
C ALA A 280 -3.35 1.21 -21.66
N GLN A 281 -3.43 2.19 -20.77
CA GLN A 281 -2.47 3.30 -20.70
C GLN A 281 -1.07 2.84 -20.27
N ALA A 282 -0.97 2.01 -19.24
CA ALA A 282 0.30 1.46 -18.78
C ALA A 282 0.99 0.58 -19.84
N SER A 283 0.20 -0.16 -20.62
CA SER A 283 0.70 -1.13 -21.63
C SER A 283 0.96 -0.51 -22.99
N ALA A 284 0.40 0.66 -23.30
CA ALA A 284 0.54 1.29 -24.59
C ALA A 284 2.01 1.53 -24.97
N CYS A 285 2.43 1.05 -26.15
CA CYS A 285 3.76 1.26 -26.69
C CYS A 285 3.72 2.29 -27.82
N GLY A 286 4.80 3.07 -27.98
CA GLY A 286 4.93 4.07 -29.04
C GLY A 286 4.87 5.51 -28.51
N PRO A 287 4.76 6.52 -29.40
CA PRO A 287 4.75 7.91 -28.97
C PRO A 287 3.60 8.21 -27.99
N GLY A 288 3.94 8.63 -26.78
CA GLY A 288 2.99 8.94 -25.71
C GLY A 288 2.50 7.75 -24.88
N GLY A 289 2.89 6.51 -25.18
CA GLY A 289 2.59 5.34 -24.36
C GLY A 289 3.71 5.03 -23.36
N PHE A 290 3.38 4.51 -22.17
CA PHE A 290 4.39 4.17 -21.17
C PHE A 290 5.14 2.88 -21.51
N GLY A 291 4.45 1.85 -21.97
CA GLY A 291 5.03 0.55 -22.35
C GLY A 291 5.70 -0.16 -21.18
N ALA A 292 4.94 -0.43 -20.13
CA ALA A 292 5.41 -1.10 -18.94
C ALA A 292 6.07 -2.45 -19.25
N GLN A 293 7.25 -2.69 -18.71
CA GLN A 293 8.03 -3.92 -18.84
C GLN A 293 7.82 -4.88 -17.66
N ALA A 294 7.32 -4.37 -16.55
CA ALA A 294 6.90 -5.13 -15.38
C ALA A 294 5.79 -4.36 -14.66
N VAL A 295 4.96 -5.08 -13.91
CA VAL A 295 3.81 -4.49 -13.19
C VAL A 295 3.83 -4.89 -11.73
N VAL A 296 3.60 -3.93 -10.84
CA VAL A 296 3.24 -4.13 -9.44
C VAL A 296 1.75 -3.83 -9.31
N VAL A 297 1.00 -4.67 -8.61
CA VAL A 297 -0.41 -4.43 -8.28
C VAL A 297 -0.51 -4.21 -6.78
N SER A 298 -0.90 -3.02 -6.35
CA SER A 298 -1.41 -2.77 -5.00
C SER A 298 -2.82 -3.35 -4.92
N LEU A 299 -2.95 -4.51 -4.30
CA LEU A 299 -4.18 -5.29 -4.26
C LEU A 299 -4.90 -5.09 -2.93
N GLY A 300 -5.84 -4.15 -2.87
CA GLY A 300 -6.90 -4.09 -1.87
C GLY A 300 -8.14 -4.82 -2.37
N VAL A 301 -8.94 -5.34 -1.44
CA VAL A 301 -10.28 -5.88 -1.72
C VAL A 301 -11.37 -5.17 -0.92
N ASP A 302 -11.05 -4.02 -0.38
CA ASP A 302 -11.95 -3.13 0.35
C ASP A 302 -12.92 -2.36 -0.57
N ALA A 303 -12.76 -2.44 -1.89
CA ALA A 303 -13.79 -2.04 -2.84
C ALA A 303 -15.04 -2.95 -2.81
N ALA A 304 -15.01 -4.02 -2.02
CA ALA A 304 -16.13 -4.97 -1.90
C ALA A 304 -17.38 -4.33 -1.27
N ALA A 305 -18.54 -4.78 -1.74
CA ALA A 305 -19.84 -4.22 -1.32
C ALA A 305 -20.14 -4.39 0.18
N ASP A 306 -19.47 -5.32 0.85
CA ASP A 306 -19.62 -5.62 2.27
C ASP A 306 -18.44 -5.12 3.12
N ASP A 307 -17.45 -4.43 2.54
CA ASP A 307 -16.34 -3.89 3.30
C ASP A 307 -16.74 -2.60 4.05
N PRO A 308 -16.44 -2.51 5.37
CA PRO A 308 -16.84 -1.37 6.18
C PRO A 308 -16.04 -0.09 5.88
N GLU A 309 -14.88 -0.19 5.23
CA GLU A 309 -13.96 0.93 5.03
C GLU A 309 -14.14 1.60 3.66
N SER A 310 -15.14 1.19 2.85
CA SER A 310 -15.36 1.78 1.53
C SER A 310 -16.85 1.78 1.13
N PRO A 311 -17.32 2.79 0.40
CA PRO A 311 -18.67 2.86 -0.12
C PRO A 311 -18.80 2.25 -1.52
N LEU A 312 -17.75 1.64 -2.08
CA LEU A 312 -17.82 0.96 -3.37
C LEU A 312 -18.66 -0.34 -3.26
N GLN A 313 -19.13 -0.84 -4.38
CA GLN A 313 -20.07 -1.96 -4.44
C GLN A 313 -19.59 -3.03 -5.41
N VAL A 314 -18.29 -3.36 -5.35
CA VAL A 314 -17.71 -4.42 -6.19
C VAL A 314 -18.10 -5.80 -5.64
N SER A 315 -18.68 -6.63 -6.49
CA SER A 315 -19.08 -7.99 -6.11
C SER A 315 -17.92 -8.98 -6.22
N ALA A 316 -18.10 -10.19 -5.65
CA ALA A 316 -17.15 -11.29 -5.85
C ALA A 316 -16.96 -11.65 -7.34
N THR A 317 -18.00 -11.47 -8.17
CA THR A 317 -17.88 -11.63 -9.63
C THR A 317 -17.01 -10.56 -10.25
N GLY A 318 -17.12 -9.31 -9.79
CA GLY A 318 -16.27 -8.19 -10.20
C GLY A 318 -14.79 -8.46 -9.86
N PHE A 319 -14.49 -8.95 -8.66
CA PHE A 319 -13.14 -9.37 -8.28
C PHE A 319 -12.62 -10.57 -9.11
N GLY A 320 -13.48 -11.51 -9.48
CA GLY A 320 -13.12 -12.57 -10.41
C GLY A 320 -12.72 -12.04 -11.80
N ALA A 321 -13.50 -11.08 -12.32
CA ALA A 321 -13.20 -10.41 -13.58
C ALA A 321 -11.92 -9.55 -13.51
N LEU A 322 -11.64 -8.89 -12.37
CA LEU A 322 -10.37 -8.23 -12.11
C LEU A 322 -9.21 -9.24 -12.23
N GLY A 323 -9.34 -10.41 -11.62
CA GLY A 323 -8.34 -11.49 -11.71
C GLY A 323 -8.05 -11.92 -13.14
N GLU A 324 -9.07 -12.02 -14.00
CA GLU A 324 -8.89 -12.35 -15.43
C GLU A 324 -8.12 -11.25 -16.18
N LEU A 325 -8.45 -9.97 -15.95
CA LEU A 325 -7.71 -8.85 -16.53
C LEU A 325 -6.23 -8.86 -16.12
N LEU A 326 -5.95 -9.08 -14.83
CA LEU A 326 -4.59 -9.19 -14.33
C LEU A 326 -3.85 -10.40 -14.91
N ALA A 327 -4.55 -11.54 -15.12
CA ALA A 327 -3.96 -12.72 -15.74
C ALA A 327 -3.56 -12.47 -17.19
N GLU A 328 -4.32 -11.67 -17.94
CA GLU A 328 -3.94 -11.27 -19.30
C GLU A 328 -2.62 -10.48 -19.30
N VAL A 329 -2.48 -9.51 -18.43
CA VAL A 329 -1.24 -8.71 -18.28
C VAL A 329 -0.07 -9.60 -17.84
N ALA A 330 -0.28 -10.47 -16.87
CA ALA A 330 0.75 -11.33 -16.30
C ALA A 330 1.31 -12.36 -17.29
N ARG A 331 0.59 -12.68 -18.37
CA ARG A 331 1.14 -13.52 -19.48
C ARG A 331 2.26 -12.82 -20.22
N ALA A 332 2.18 -11.50 -20.36
CA ALA A 332 3.09 -10.71 -21.17
C ALA A 332 4.31 -10.18 -20.41
N VAL A 333 4.13 -9.78 -19.16
CA VAL A 333 5.16 -9.14 -18.33
C VAL A 333 5.22 -9.74 -16.92
N PRO A 334 6.37 -9.66 -16.22
CA PRO A 334 6.45 -10.00 -14.81
C PRO A 334 5.45 -9.18 -13.99
N MET A 335 4.75 -9.86 -13.08
CA MET A 335 3.77 -9.22 -12.21
C MET A 335 4.00 -9.59 -10.74
N VAL A 336 4.06 -8.57 -9.90
CA VAL A 336 4.04 -8.67 -8.43
C VAL A 336 2.71 -8.15 -7.93
N LEU A 337 2.05 -8.89 -7.04
CA LEU A 337 0.89 -8.37 -6.32
C LEU A 337 1.29 -8.23 -4.85
N VAL A 338 1.03 -7.08 -4.26
CA VAL A 338 1.21 -6.82 -2.83
C VAL A 338 -0.15 -6.58 -2.18
N GLN A 339 -0.39 -7.23 -1.03
CA GLN A 339 -1.64 -7.03 -0.31
C GLN A 339 -1.68 -5.62 0.31
N GLU A 340 -2.82 -4.97 0.15
CA GLU A 340 -3.17 -3.69 0.79
C GLU A 340 -4.43 -3.85 1.66
N GLY A 341 -5.51 -3.09 1.39
CA GLY A 341 -6.76 -3.10 2.14
C GLY A 341 -7.64 -4.35 1.99
N GLY A 342 -8.76 -4.31 2.67
CA GLY A 342 -9.76 -5.38 2.84
C GLY A 342 -9.95 -5.69 4.32
N TYR A 343 -11.12 -5.36 4.86
CA TYR A 343 -11.36 -5.31 6.32
C TYR A 343 -12.57 -6.14 6.75
N HIS A 344 -13.41 -6.58 5.85
CA HIS A 344 -14.51 -7.50 6.15
C HIS A 344 -13.97 -8.93 6.27
N LEU A 345 -13.51 -9.32 7.47
CA LEU A 345 -12.87 -10.62 7.73
C LEU A 345 -13.62 -11.85 7.18
N PRO A 346 -14.98 -11.91 7.23
CA PRO A 346 -15.71 -13.07 6.72
C PRO A 346 -15.53 -13.34 5.23
N THR A 347 -15.33 -12.31 4.40
CA THR A 347 -15.21 -12.45 2.93
C THR A 347 -13.81 -12.18 2.41
N LEU A 348 -12.95 -11.50 3.19
CA LEU A 348 -11.61 -11.07 2.81
C LEU A 348 -10.79 -12.16 2.12
N GLY A 349 -10.66 -13.32 2.75
CA GLY A 349 -9.82 -14.40 2.25
C GLY A 349 -10.32 -14.96 0.91
N GLU A 350 -11.64 -15.16 0.78
CA GLU A 350 -12.26 -15.67 -0.45
C GLU A 350 -12.21 -14.65 -1.59
N LEU A 351 -12.32 -13.34 -1.31
CA LEU A 351 -12.17 -12.32 -2.34
C LEU A 351 -10.73 -12.29 -2.88
N VAL A 352 -9.73 -12.34 -2.00
CA VAL A 352 -8.32 -12.44 -2.42
C VAL A 352 -8.10 -13.72 -3.24
N ALA A 353 -8.56 -14.88 -2.77
CA ALA A 353 -8.45 -16.14 -3.51
C ALA A 353 -9.14 -16.05 -4.87
N THR A 354 -10.28 -15.35 -4.96
CA THR A 354 -11.05 -15.16 -6.21
C THR A 354 -10.25 -14.34 -7.23
N VAL A 355 -9.59 -13.26 -6.82
CA VAL A 355 -8.69 -12.49 -7.71
C VAL A 355 -7.50 -13.34 -8.18
N LEU A 356 -6.91 -14.12 -7.28
CA LEU A 356 -5.69 -14.87 -7.58
C LEU A 356 -5.92 -16.17 -8.39
N ARG A 357 -7.14 -16.69 -8.42
CA ARG A 357 -7.46 -17.97 -9.07
C ARG A 357 -7.13 -17.99 -10.58
N PRO A 358 -7.48 -16.99 -11.41
CA PRO A 358 -7.09 -16.95 -12.82
C PRO A 358 -5.57 -16.89 -13.02
N LEU A 359 -4.86 -16.19 -12.16
CA LEU A 359 -3.40 -16.05 -12.20
C LEU A 359 -2.67 -17.36 -11.87
N ARG A 360 -3.28 -18.24 -11.05
CA ARG A 360 -2.73 -19.55 -10.71
C ARG A 360 -2.65 -20.48 -11.93
N SER A 361 -3.60 -20.37 -12.86
CA SER A 361 -3.69 -21.24 -14.04
C SER A 361 -2.65 -20.91 -15.12
N LEU A 362 -1.92 -19.82 -14.99
CA LEU A 362 -0.87 -19.45 -15.93
C LEU A 362 0.26 -20.47 -15.89
N ARG A 363 0.57 -21.03 -17.04
CA ARG A 363 1.72 -21.92 -17.27
C ARG A 363 2.80 -21.08 -17.95
N GLY A 364 3.90 -20.85 -17.26
CA GLY A 364 5.06 -20.19 -17.83
C GLY A 364 5.81 -21.12 -18.79
#